data_c9d9d9d89fb376ce29b47ab3c49dec55
#
_entry.id   c9d9d9d89fb376ce29b47ab3c49dec55
#
_cell.length_a   1.000
_cell.length_b   1.000
_cell.length_c   1.000
_cell.angle_alpha   90.00
_cell.angle_beta   90.00
_cell.angle_gamma   90.00
#
_symmetry.space_group_name_H-M   'P 1'
#
loop_
_entity.id
_entity.type
_entity.pdbx_description
1 polymer ?
#
loop_
_entity_poly.entity_id
_entity_poly.type
_entity_poly.pdbx_seq_one_letter_code
_entity_poly.pdbx_strand_id
1 'polypeptide(L)'
;YQQLCRLFEVSYWIEDIPEQTEVAFPKKTKALPWKHYVISFMKVAAIFVLGFALHFFLNWQKTTHHELQHQIHVPTGQHVEIMLADGSKVWLNSGSTLTFPSKFNGKKRMVELDGEGFFEVKSDKEHPFIVSTSKYQVKAVGTSFNIYDYQDSPQFEAALLNGKVEVTTNAKKSSVVILTPNQRAALCQGVLKVKPIENANNYLWRKGILYFNEPLLEVFDKLQEYYDIEFQIRNSSLTRKSPYCTGKFRAKDGLEHIIRVLQETNHFDYQIDYESKKIIIL
;
A
#
# COMPACT_ATOMS: atom_id res chain seq x y z
N TYR A 1 -25.20 46.08 -93.42
CA TYR A 1 -24.19 46.34 -94.52
C TYR A 1 -22.79 46.63 -93.93
N GLN A 2 -22.67 47.36 -92.87
CA GLN A 2 -21.36 47.73 -92.31
C GLN A 2 -20.65 46.58 -91.52
N GLN A 3 -21.34 45.57 -91.04
CA GLN A 3 -20.70 44.47 -90.40
C GLN A 3 -20.14 43.39 -91.33
N LEU A 4 -20.65 43.28 -92.55
CA LEU A 4 -20.12 42.39 -93.59
C LEU A 4 -18.82 42.91 -94.23
N CYS A 5 -18.61 44.23 -94.32
CA CYS A 5 -17.34 44.80 -94.86
C CYS A 5 -16.19 44.58 -93.91
N ARG A 6 -16.39 44.48 -92.54
CA ARG A 6 -15.31 44.23 -91.58
C ARG A 6 -14.81 42.78 -91.58
N LEU A 7 -15.67 41.87 -91.99
CA LEU A 7 -15.29 40.44 -92.10
C LEU A 7 -14.43 40.17 -93.36
N PHE A 8 -14.63 40.95 -94.41
CA PHE A 8 -13.82 40.84 -95.63
C PHE A 8 -12.42 41.49 -95.48
N GLU A 9 -12.29 42.55 -94.71
CA GLU A 9 -10.95 43.15 -94.46
C GLU A 9 -10.08 42.26 -93.58
N VAL A 10 -10.66 41.45 -92.67
CA VAL A 10 -9.89 40.52 -91.83
C VAL A 10 -9.44 39.28 -92.60
N SER A 11 -10.19 38.85 -93.64
CA SER A 11 -9.79 37.72 -94.49
C SER A 11 -8.65 38.04 -95.44
N TYR A 12 -8.45 39.31 -95.82
CA TYR A 12 -7.38 39.71 -96.71
C TYR A 12 -5.98 39.74 -96.08
N TRP A 13 -5.90 39.73 -94.74
CA TRP A 13 -4.64 39.72 -94.01
C TRP A 13 -4.20 38.31 -93.59
N ILE A 14 -4.94 37.28 -93.97
CA ILE A 14 -4.62 35.89 -93.57
C ILE A 14 -3.79 35.19 -94.70
N GLU A 15 -3.70 35.80 -95.91
CA GLU A 15 -3.03 35.14 -97.04
C GLU A 15 -1.49 35.38 -97.11
N ASP A 16 -0.92 36.22 -96.19
CA ASP A 16 0.52 36.50 -96.17
C ASP A 16 1.24 35.89 -94.92
N ILE A 17 0.79 34.76 -94.40
CA ILE A 17 1.59 34.06 -93.37
C ILE A 17 2.55 33.13 -94.18
N PRO A 18 3.85 33.32 -94.10
CA PRO A 18 4.77 32.41 -94.71
C PRO A 18 4.68 31.04 -94.06
N GLU A 19 4.39 30.05 -94.89
CA GLU A 19 4.44 28.63 -94.49
C GLU A 19 5.85 28.31 -93.99
N GLN A 20 5.94 27.66 -92.77
CA GLN A 20 7.14 27.14 -92.15
C GLN A 20 7.83 28.06 -91.12
N THR A 21 7.18 28.23 -89.98
CA THR A 21 7.93 28.20 -88.73
C THR A 21 7.47 26.99 -87.94
N GLU A 22 8.21 25.89 -88.01
CA GLU A 22 8.07 24.81 -87.06
C GLU A 22 8.25 25.37 -85.62
N VAL A 23 7.16 25.51 -84.96
CA VAL A 23 7.20 25.82 -83.51
C VAL A 23 7.74 24.58 -82.83
N ALA A 24 9.03 24.63 -82.56
CA ALA A 24 9.65 23.56 -81.72
C ALA A 24 9.00 23.54 -80.31
N PHE A 25 8.11 22.63 -80.13
CA PHE A 25 7.59 22.35 -78.76
C PHE A 25 8.77 22.04 -77.89
N PRO A 26 8.89 22.65 -76.68
CA PRO A 26 9.98 22.31 -75.78
C PRO A 26 9.90 20.84 -75.46
N LYS A 27 10.99 20.11 -75.71
CA LYS A 27 11.15 18.71 -75.35
C LYS A 27 10.73 18.55 -73.84
N LYS A 28 9.78 17.66 -73.60
CA LYS A 28 9.39 17.26 -72.27
C LYS A 28 10.62 17.17 -71.37
N THR A 29 10.78 18.12 -70.45
CA THR A 29 11.81 18.04 -69.43
C THR A 29 11.58 16.72 -68.69
N LYS A 30 12.61 15.89 -68.62
CA LYS A 30 12.58 14.64 -67.85
C LYS A 30 12.13 14.99 -66.46
N ALA A 31 10.94 14.56 -66.08
CA ALA A 31 10.44 14.77 -64.71
C ALA A 31 11.51 14.24 -63.76
N LEU A 32 12.03 15.16 -62.93
CA LEU A 32 13.02 14.82 -61.93
C LEU A 32 12.46 13.61 -61.13
N PRO A 33 13.22 12.57 -60.90
CA PRO A 33 12.72 11.34 -60.28
C PRO A 33 12.46 11.57 -58.78
N TRP A 34 11.57 12.53 -58.47
CA TRP A 34 11.22 12.90 -57.09
C TRP A 34 10.71 11.72 -56.26
N LYS A 35 10.15 10.72 -56.95
CA LYS A 35 9.71 9.46 -56.29
C LYS A 35 10.86 8.77 -55.55
N HIS A 36 12.07 8.78 -56.06
CA HIS A 36 13.23 8.18 -55.41
C HIS A 36 13.64 8.98 -54.17
N TYR A 37 13.57 10.30 -54.21
CA TYR A 37 13.86 11.14 -53.04
C TYR A 37 12.81 11.00 -51.97
N VAL A 38 11.51 10.91 -52.33
CA VAL A 38 10.41 10.67 -51.40
C VAL A 38 10.55 9.30 -50.72
N ILE A 39 10.86 8.23 -51.51
CA ILE A 39 11.07 6.88 -50.96
C ILE A 39 12.29 6.84 -50.02
N SER A 40 13.38 7.53 -50.38
CA SER A 40 14.58 7.62 -49.55
C SER A 40 14.30 8.39 -48.25
N PHE A 41 13.56 9.50 -48.34
CA PHE A 41 13.11 10.28 -47.17
C PHE A 41 12.21 9.46 -46.26
N MET A 42 11.25 8.69 -46.82
CA MET A 42 10.40 7.77 -46.05
C MET A 42 11.20 6.68 -45.32
N LYS A 43 12.26 6.15 -45.95
CA LYS A 43 13.13 5.16 -45.28
C LYS A 43 13.85 5.78 -44.08
N VAL A 44 14.39 6.98 -44.23
CA VAL A 44 15.07 7.71 -43.14
C VAL A 44 14.07 8.05 -42.03
N ALA A 45 12.88 8.57 -42.39
CA ALA A 45 11.82 8.85 -41.42
C ALA A 45 11.36 7.59 -40.64
N ALA A 46 11.25 6.44 -41.34
CA ALA A 46 10.90 5.18 -40.70
C ALA A 46 11.94 4.73 -39.65
N ILE A 47 13.24 4.93 -39.95
CA ILE A 47 14.33 4.64 -39.00
C ILE A 47 14.21 5.52 -37.75
N PHE A 48 13.92 6.82 -37.94
CA PHE A 48 13.71 7.74 -36.80
C PHE A 48 12.50 7.38 -35.95
N VAL A 49 11.37 7.03 -36.62
CA VAL A 49 10.15 6.59 -35.93
C VAL A 49 10.40 5.30 -35.15
N LEU A 50 11.09 4.33 -35.76
CA LEU A 50 11.46 3.08 -35.08
C LEU A 50 12.42 3.32 -33.90
N GLY A 51 13.42 4.19 -34.08
CA GLY A 51 14.35 4.56 -33.03
C GLY A 51 13.65 5.28 -31.86
N PHE A 52 12.72 6.20 -32.17
CA PHE A 52 11.92 6.88 -31.19
C PHE A 52 10.95 5.94 -30.47
N ALA A 53 10.28 5.06 -31.20
CA ALA A 53 9.39 4.05 -30.64
C ALA A 53 10.16 3.08 -29.72
N LEU A 54 11.34 2.62 -30.14
CA LEU A 54 12.21 1.77 -29.35
C LEU A 54 12.71 2.50 -28.11
N HIS A 55 13.16 3.75 -28.24
CA HIS A 55 13.56 4.58 -27.10
C HIS A 55 12.41 4.76 -26.11
N PHE A 56 11.21 5.07 -26.59
CA PHE A 56 10.01 5.22 -25.77
C PHE A 56 9.63 3.90 -25.09
N PHE A 57 9.70 2.78 -25.80
CA PHE A 57 9.42 1.45 -25.28
C PHE A 57 10.43 1.04 -24.19
N LEU A 58 11.74 1.25 -24.43
CA LEU A 58 12.80 0.97 -23.47
C LEU A 58 12.73 1.87 -22.23
N ASN A 59 12.35 3.13 -22.40
CA ASN A 59 12.13 4.04 -21.26
C ASN A 59 10.83 3.74 -20.53
N TRP A 60 9.78 3.29 -21.19
CA TRP A 60 8.56 2.85 -20.52
C TRP A 60 8.81 1.69 -19.57
N GLN A 61 9.66 0.75 -19.96
CA GLN A 61 10.06 -0.35 -19.07
C GLN A 61 10.98 0.11 -17.91
N LYS A 62 11.73 1.20 -18.07
CA LYS A 62 12.63 1.73 -17.05
C LYS A 62 11.96 2.61 -16.00
N THR A 63 10.69 2.96 -16.12
CA THR A 63 9.92 3.63 -15.07
C THR A 63 9.45 2.66 -13.96
N THR A 64 10.21 1.62 -13.66
CA THR A 64 10.26 1.10 -12.32
C THR A 64 10.97 2.17 -11.48
N HIS A 65 10.22 3.17 -11.02
CA HIS A 65 10.67 4.03 -9.96
C HIS A 65 11.13 3.10 -8.83
N HIS A 66 12.40 3.13 -8.50
CA HIS A 66 12.84 2.69 -7.19
C HIS A 66 12.16 3.65 -6.21
N GLU A 67 10.91 3.30 -5.83
CA GLU A 67 10.19 4.02 -4.79
C GLU A 67 11.06 3.91 -3.54
N LEU A 68 11.43 5.08 -3.01
CA LEU A 68 12.19 5.13 -1.77
C LEU A 68 11.33 4.46 -0.70
N GLN A 69 11.79 3.32 -0.19
CA GLN A 69 11.12 2.59 0.87
C GLN A 69 11.59 3.13 2.22
N HIS A 70 10.67 3.38 3.11
CA HIS A 70 10.91 3.66 4.51
C HIS A 70 10.60 2.41 5.32
N GLN A 71 11.42 2.14 6.31
CA GLN A 71 11.20 1.09 7.28
C GLN A 71 11.23 1.71 8.68
N ILE A 72 10.20 1.43 9.45
CA ILE A 72 10.11 1.83 10.86
C ILE A 72 10.02 0.56 11.68
N HIS A 73 10.96 0.39 12.59
CA HIS A 73 10.95 -0.65 13.60
C HIS A 73 10.63 -0.04 14.97
N VAL A 74 9.68 -0.61 15.67
CA VAL A 74 9.28 -0.20 17.01
C VAL A 74 9.97 -1.12 18.03
N PRO A 75 10.83 -0.58 18.88
CA PRO A 75 11.47 -1.37 19.94
C PRO A 75 10.44 -1.99 20.89
N THR A 76 10.82 -3.08 21.56
CA THR A 76 10.01 -3.70 22.60
C THR A 76 9.64 -2.66 23.67
N GLY A 77 8.40 -2.67 24.11
CA GLY A 77 7.88 -1.74 25.13
C GLY A 77 7.49 -0.36 24.59
N GLN A 78 7.54 -0.13 23.29
CA GLN A 78 7.18 1.14 22.67
C GLN A 78 6.03 1.00 21.68
N HIS A 79 5.41 2.12 21.34
CA HIS A 79 4.39 2.22 20.29
C HIS A 79 4.63 3.50 19.50
N VAL A 80 4.28 3.47 18.22
CA VAL A 80 4.45 4.61 17.32
C VAL A 80 3.16 4.86 16.54
N GLU A 81 2.76 6.11 16.43
CA GLU A 81 1.74 6.58 15.49
C GLU A 81 2.42 7.19 14.27
N ILE A 82 2.01 6.76 13.07
CA ILE A 82 2.56 7.20 11.79
C ILE A 82 1.42 7.70 10.92
N MET A 83 1.63 8.85 10.28
CA MET A 83 0.76 9.32 9.20
C MET A 83 1.45 9.02 7.86
N LEU A 84 0.81 8.21 7.03
CA LEU A 84 1.29 7.88 5.70
C LEU A 84 1.01 9.01 4.69
N ALA A 85 1.67 8.95 3.53
CA ALA A 85 1.56 9.98 2.49
C ALA A 85 0.15 10.17 1.91
N ASP A 86 -0.70 9.15 1.99
CA ASP A 86 -2.11 9.20 1.56
C ASP A 86 -3.04 9.79 2.63
N GLY A 87 -2.51 10.06 3.83
CA GLY A 87 -3.26 10.54 5.00
C GLY A 87 -3.89 9.39 5.83
N SER A 88 -3.57 8.13 5.53
CA SER A 88 -3.91 7.02 6.42
C SER A 88 -3.05 7.07 7.69
N LYS A 89 -3.62 6.67 8.82
CA LYS A 89 -2.92 6.58 10.09
C LYS A 89 -2.65 5.13 10.44
N VAL A 90 -1.47 4.88 10.96
CA VAL A 90 -1.02 3.55 11.41
C VAL A 90 -0.46 3.68 12.81
N TRP A 91 -0.93 2.85 13.72
CA TRP A 91 -0.31 2.64 15.04
C TRP A 91 0.40 1.30 14.99
N LEU A 92 1.66 1.29 15.35
CA LEU A 92 2.47 0.07 15.47
C LEU A 92 2.68 -0.28 16.93
N ASN A 93 2.47 -1.55 17.25
CA ASN A 93 2.70 -2.08 18.59
C ASN A 93 4.18 -2.47 18.77
N SER A 94 4.53 -2.82 19.99
CA SER A 94 5.86 -3.28 20.44
C SER A 94 6.42 -4.36 19.52
N GLY A 95 7.72 -4.27 19.16
CA GLY A 95 8.42 -5.23 18.32
C GLY A 95 8.00 -5.26 16.85
N SER A 96 7.11 -4.36 16.42
CA SER A 96 6.58 -4.37 15.05
C SER A 96 7.48 -3.61 14.08
N THR A 97 7.46 -4.05 12.82
CA THR A 97 8.16 -3.39 11.70
C THR A 97 7.19 -3.10 10.57
N LEU A 98 7.17 -1.85 10.10
CA LEU A 98 6.38 -1.44 8.93
C LEU A 98 7.31 -0.92 7.84
N THR A 99 7.15 -1.47 6.62
CA THR A 99 7.83 -0.99 5.42
C THR A 99 6.80 -0.37 4.47
N PHE A 100 7.05 0.85 4.03
CA PHE A 100 6.12 1.59 3.18
C PHE A 100 6.87 2.56 2.24
N PRO A 101 6.31 2.89 1.05
CA PRO A 101 6.93 3.83 0.12
C PRO A 101 6.74 5.28 0.58
N SER A 102 7.66 6.17 0.19
CA SER A 102 7.54 7.62 0.43
C SER A 102 6.26 8.22 -0.14
N LYS A 103 5.74 7.65 -1.26
CA LYS A 103 4.50 8.04 -1.93
C LYS A 103 3.86 6.81 -2.56
N PHE A 104 2.53 6.79 -2.62
CA PHE A 104 1.78 5.75 -3.31
C PHE A 104 1.50 6.20 -4.76
N ASN A 105 2.37 5.85 -5.70
CA ASN A 105 2.26 6.26 -7.11
C ASN A 105 1.59 5.19 -8.00
N GLY A 106 1.29 4.02 -7.45
CA GLY A 106 0.73 2.88 -8.16
C GLY A 106 -0.79 2.79 -8.09
N LYS A 107 -1.35 1.78 -8.77
CA LYS A 107 -2.78 1.43 -8.71
C LYS A 107 -3.20 0.87 -7.33
N LYS A 108 -2.27 0.67 -6.43
CA LYS A 108 -2.48 0.11 -5.09
C LYS A 108 -1.59 0.84 -4.10
N ARG A 109 -2.07 1.03 -2.89
CA ARG A 109 -1.31 1.54 -1.75
C ARG A 109 -0.82 0.34 -0.95
N MET A 110 0.43 -0.04 -1.12
CA MET A 110 0.98 -1.26 -0.51
C MET A 110 1.96 -0.92 0.61
N VAL A 111 1.81 -1.62 1.71
CA VAL A 111 2.73 -1.61 2.86
C VAL A 111 3.01 -3.03 3.32
N GLU A 112 4.15 -3.26 3.97
CA GLU A 112 4.51 -4.56 4.53
C GLU A 112 4.59 -4.44 6.06
N LEU A 113 3.97 -5.39 6.76
CA LEU A 113 3.93 -5.45 8.21
C LEU A 113 4.51 -6.77 8.71
N ASP A 114 5.40 -6.68 9.69
CA ASP A 114 5.77 -7.78 10.59
C ASP A 114 5.46 -7.31 12.01
N GLY A 115 4.50 -7.96 12.67
CA GLY A 115 4.06 -7.58 14.00
C GLY A 115 2.59 -7.21 14.11
N GLU A 116 2.28 -6.29 15.03
CA GLU A 116 0.92 -5.79 15.24
C GLU A 116 0.78 -4.33 14.82
N GLY A 117 -0.24 -4.07 14.00
CA GLY A 117 -0.57 -2.73 13.53
C GLY A 117 -2.06 -2.47 13.47
N PHE A 118 -2.47 -1.29 13.95
CA PHE A 118 -3.81 -0.78 13.78
C PHE A 118 -3.81 0.28 12.65
N PHE A 119 -4.73 0.14 11.72
CA PHE A 119 -4.80 0.95 10.51
C PHE A 119 -6.14 1.72 10.47
N GLU A 120 -6.07 3.03 10.31
CA GLU A 120 -7.20 3.87 9.91
C GLU A 120 -6.94 4.36 8.48
N VAL A 121 -7.45 3.60 7.52
CA VAL A 121 -7.18 3.81 6.10
C VAL A 121 -8.12 4.87 5.53
N LYS A 122 -7.55 5.89 4.90
CA LYS A 122 -8.30 6.90 4.16
C LYS A 122 -9.05 6.27 3.00
N SER A 123 -10.33 6.63 2.86
CA SER A 123 -11.19 6.05 1.82
C SER A 123 -10.73 6.46 0.42
N ASP A 124 -10.41 5.46 -0.41
CA ASP A 124 -10.09 5.59 -1.83
C ASP A 124 -10.40 4.26 -2.53
N LYS A 125 -11.46 4.25 -3.35
CA LYS A 125 -11.92 3.05 -4.05
C LYS A 125 -11.09 2.70 -5.27
N GLU A 126 -10.43 3.69 -5.87
CA GLU A 126 -9.64 3.52 -7.07
C GLU A 126 -8.26 2.93 -6.74
N HIS A 127 -7.71 3.27 -5.57
CA HIS A 127 -6.41 2.80 -5.10
C HIS A 127 -6.57 2.03 -3.78
N PRO A 128 -6.90 0.73 -3.80
CA PRO A 128 -7.05 -0.07 -2.59
C PRO A 128 -5.76 -0.10 -1.78
N PHE A 129 -5.91 -0.07 -0.44
CA PHE A 129 -4.82 -0.20 0.50
C PHE A 129 -4.58 -1.68 0.81
N ILE A 130 -3.33 -2.13 0.74
CA ILE A 130 -2.96 -3.52 0.95
C ILE A 130 -1.87 -3.58 2.00
N VAL A 131 -2.15 -4.27 3.10
CA VAL A 131 -1.13 -4.67 4.06
C VAL A 131 -0.69 -6.08 3.72
N SER A 132 0.57 -6.25 3.38
CA SER A 132 1.19 -7.55 3.13
C SER A 132 1.95 -7.99 4.37
N THR A 133 1.73 -9.21 4.81
CA THR A 133 2.55 -9.88 5.82
C THR A 133 3.27 -11.07 5.20
N SER A 134 4.07 -11.79 5.96
CA SER A 134 4.78 -12.98 5.46
C SER A 134 3.82 -14.03 4.88
N LYS A 135 2.63 -14.18 5.46
CA LYS A 135 1.67 -15.27 5.16
C LYS A 135 0.37 -14.80 4.54
N TYR A 136 -0.01 -13.51 4.69
CA TYR A 136 -1.32 -12.98 4.33
C TYR A 136 -1.24 -11.64 3.63
N GLN A 137 -2.30 -11.32 2.88
CA GLN A 137 -2.57 -9.97 2.39
C GLN A 137 -3.94 -9.52 2.89
N VAL A 138 -4.00 -8.31 3.41
CA VAL A 138 -5.21 -7.68 3.92
C VAL A 138 -5.52 -6.46 3.09
N LYS A 139 -6.62 -6.51 2.32
CA LYS A 139 -7.03 -5.45 1.39
C LYS A 139 -8.17 -4.64 1.97
N ALA A 140 -8.02 -3.33 1.95
CA ALA A 140 -8.93 -2.34 2.52
C ALA A 140 -9.18 -1.17 1.55
N VAL A 141 -10.32 -0.47 1.70
CA VAL A 141 -10.70 0.64 0.79
C VAL A 141 -11.10 1.91 1.55
N GLY A 142 -11.11 1.87 2.87
CA GLY A 142 -11.53 2.95 3.76
C GLY A 142 -12.11 2.33 5.02
N THR A 143 -11.23 1.89 5.89
CA THR A 143 -11.55 0.94 6.96
C THR A 143 -10.70 1.21 8.19
N SER A 144 -11.21 0.79 9.35
CA SER A 144 -10.43 0.73 10.60
C SER A 144 -10.31 -0.72 11.03
N PHE A 145 -9.08 -1.23 11.06
CA PHE A 145 -8.80 -2.64 11.35
C PHE A 145 -7.45 -2.82 12.05
N ASN A 146 -7.31 -3.94 12.75
CA ASN A 146 -6.08 -4.38 13.39
C ASN A 146 -5.55 -5.63 12.69
N ILE A 147 -4.24 -5.74 12.56
CA ILE A 147 -3.56 -6.97 12.13
C ILE A 147 -2.56 -7.36 13.21
N TYR A 148 -2.55 -8.63 13.58
CA TYR A 148 -1.56 -9.27 14.41
C TYR A 148 -0.93 -10.43 13.63
N ASP A 149 0.33 -10.30 13.22
CA ASP A 149 1.09 -11.33 12.50
C ASP A 149 2.60 -11.13 12.69
N TYR A 150 3.12 -11.58 13.83
CA TYR A 150 4.56 -11.61 14.06
C TYR A 150 5.16 -12.83 13.37
N GLN A 151 6.31 -12.65 12.72
CA GLN A 151 6.98 -13.71 11.96
C GLN A 151 7.28 -14.94 12.82
N ASP A 152 7.69 -14.73 14.07
CA ASP A 152 8.03 -15.78 15.03
C ASP A 152 6.81 -16.36 15.77
N SER A 153 5.59 -15.82 15.53
CA SER A 153 4.36 -16.32 16.10
C SER A 153 3.60 -17.23 15.12
N PRO A 154 3.04 -18.36 15.60
CA PRO A 154 2.12 -19.14 14.79
C PRO A 154 0.73 -18.50 14.66
N GLN A 155 0.47 -17.42 15.40
CA GLN A 155 -0.82 -16.76 15.45
C GLN A 155 -0.95 -15.75 14.32
N PHE A 156 -2.17 -15.64 13.80
CA PHE A 156 -2.60 -14.58 12.90
C PHE A 156 -3.99 -14.12 13.29
N GLU A 157 -4.18 -12.82 13.32
CA GLU A 157 -5.49 -12.21 13.46
C GLU A 157 -5.59 -10.96 12.60
N ALA A 158 -6.71 -10.82 11.88
CA ALA A 158 -7.13 -9.57 11.26
C ALA A 158 -8.53 -9.24 11.77
N ALA A 159 -8.69 -8.12 12.50
CA ALA A 159 -9.94 -7.71 13.13
C ALA A 159 -10.45 -6.41 12.52
N LEU A 160 -11.71 -6.40 12.11
CA LEU A 160 -12.35 -5.27 11.45
C LEU A 160 -13.31 -4.54 12.38
N LEU A 161 -13.04 -3.25 12.62
CA LEU A 161 -13.89 -2.38 13.43
C LEU A 161 -14.89 -1.59 12.58
N ASN A 162 -14.43 -1.10 11.41
CA ASN A 162 -15.30 -0.32 10.52
C ASN A 162 -14.92 -0.55 9.05
N GLY A 163 -15.92 -0.60 8.17
CA GLY A 163 -15.76 -0.73 6.72
C GLY A 163 -15.85 -2.19 6.23
N LYS A 164 -14.98 -2.57 5.29
CA LYS A 164 -14.90 -3.91 4.70
C LYS A 164 -13.44 -4.26 4.41
N VAL A 165 -13.03 -5.46 4.77
CA VAL A 165 -11.68 -5.99 4.56
C VAL A 165 -11.74 -7.35 3.89
N GLU A 166 -10.83 -7.58 2.96
CA GLU A 166 -10.59 -8.87 2.31
C GLU A 166 -9.24 -9.41 2.77
N VAL A 167 -9.23 -10.58 3.37
CA VAL A 167 -8.02 -11.30 3.83
C VAL A 167 -7.75 -12.45 2.88
N THR A 168 -6.55 -12.50 2.32
CA THR A 168 -6.12 -13.52 1.37
C THR A 168 -4.84 -14.18 1.88
N THR A 169 -4.75 -15.52 1.76
CA THR A 169 -3.51 -16.24 2.08
C THR A 169 -2.54 -16.17 0.90
N ASN A 170 -1.24 -16.04 1.19
CA ASN A 170 -0.16 -16.07 0.18
C ASN A 170 0.14 -17.51 -0.32
N ALA A 171 -0.56 -18.52 0.15
CA ALA A 171 -0.35 -19.92 -0.22
C ALA A 171 -0.80 -20.22 -1.67
N LYS A 172 -0.25 -21.30 -2.27
CA LYS A 172 -0.60 -21.75 -3.64
C LYS A 172 -2.10 -22.02 -3.86
N LYS A 173 -2.85 -22.39 -2.81
CA LYS A 173 -4.32 -22.37 -2.77
C LYS A 173 -4.76 -21.19 -1.95
N SER A 174 -4.96 -20.04 -2.58
CA SER A 174 -5.43 -18.85 -1.90
C SER A 174 -6.86 -19.05 -1.41
N SER A 175 -7.06 -18.98 -0.11
CA SER A 175 -8.39 -18.77 0.47
C SER A 175 -8.62 -17.28 0.69
N VAL A 176 -9.81 -16.83 0.33
CA VAL A 176 -10.23 -15.43 0.49
C VAL A 176 -11.34 -15.40 1.54
N VAL A 177 -11.16 -14.54 2.53
CA VAL A 177 -12.13 -14.29 3.60
C VAL A 177 -12.50 -12.82 3.60
N ILE A 178 -13.80 -12.52 3.62
CA ILE A 178 -14.31 -11.16 3.69
C ILE A 178 -14.82 -10.91 5.10
N LEU A 179 -14.35 -9.82 5.71
CA LEU A 179 -14.80 -9.37 7.02
C LEU A 179 -15.79 -8.21 6.89
N THR A 180 -16.81 -8.24 7.73
CA THR A 180 -17.72 -7.13 8.03
C THR A 180 -17.44 -6.58 9.43
N PRO A 181 -17.92 -5.38 9.78
CA PRO A 181 -17.65 -4.79 11.09
C PRO A 181 -17.95 -5.73 12.26
N ASN A 182 -17.12 -5.67 13.29
CA ASN A 182 -17.14 -6.54 14.47
C ASN A 182 -16.81 -8.02 14.20
N GLN A 183 -16.11 -8.29 13.08
CA GLN A 183 -15.59 -9.63 12.78
C GLN A 183 -14.06 -9.64 12.79
N ARG A 184 -13.51 -10.81 13.12
CA ARG A 184 -12.08 -11.10 12.98
C ARG A 184 -11.87 -12.40 12.21
N ALA A 185 -10.82 -12.44 11.39
CA ALA A 185 -10.27 -13.65 10.82
C ALA A 185 -9.11 -14.09 11.71
N ALA A 186 -9.16 -15.31 12.21
CA ALA A 186 -8.10 -15.88 13.04
C ALA A 186 -7.70 -17.25 12.50
N LEU A 187 -6.42 -17.60 12.68
CA LEU A 187 -5.91 -18.92 12.32
C LEU A 187 -6.36 -19.95 13.36
N CYS A 188 -7.17 -20.92 12.94
CA CYS A 188 -7.62 -22.02 13.77
C CYS A 188 -7.25 -23.34 13.11
N GLN A 189 -6.32 -24.09 13.70
CA GLN A 189 -5.85 -25.37 13.16
C GLN A 189 -5.40 -25.29 11.68
N GLY A 190 -4.64 -24.24 11.34
CA GLY A 190 -4.12 -24.03 9.98
C GLY A 190 -5.12 -23.48 8.97
N VAL A 191 -6.36 -23.17 9.37
CA VAL A 191 -7.40 -22.58 8.50
C VAL A 191 -7.86 -21.23 9.04
N LEU A 192 -8.02 -20.26 8.17
CA LEU A 192 -8.62 -18.97 8.52
C LEU A 192 -10.11 -19.14 8.78
N LYS A 193 -10.55 -18.80 9.99
CA LYS A 193 -11.96 -18.80 10.38
C LYS A 193 -12.42 -17.39 10.76
N VAL A 194 -13.61 -17.03 10.30
CA VAL A 194 -14.27 -15.79 10.73
C VAL A 194 -14.97 -16.04 12.05
N LYS A 195 -14.73 -15.13 13.00
CA LYS A 195 -15.36 -15.11 14.31
C LYS A 195 -15.80 -13.68 14.65
N PRO A 196 -16.79 -13.49 15.52
CA PRO A 196 -17.07 -12.17 16.07
C PRO A 196 -15.89 -11.66 16.89
N ILE A 197 -15.72 -10.34 16.97
CA ILE A 197 -14.82 -9.71 17.94
C ILE A 197 -15.48 -9.83 19.30
N GLU A 198 -14.86 -10.58 20.21
CA GLU A 198 -15.40 -10.79 21.55
C GLU A 198 -15.35 -9.50 22.38
N ASN A 199 -14.27 -8.75 22.26
CA ASN A 199 -14.10 -7.51 22.98
C ASN A 199 -13.30 -6.47 22.17
N ALA A 200 -13.97 -5.40 21.76
CA ALA A 200 -13.34 -4.30 21.02
C ALA A 200 -12.33 -3.49 21.89
N ASN A 201 -12.36 -3.64 23.20
CA ASN A 201 -11.38 -3.00 24.10
C ASN A 201 -9.96 -3.53 23.89
N ASN A 202 -9.78 -4.73 23.33
CA ASN A 202 -8.46 -5.27 23.00
C ASN A 202 -7.65 -4.39 22.05
N TYR A 203 -8.33 -3.54 21.26
CA TYR A 203 -7.68 -2.62 20.32
C TYR A 203 -7.53 -1.18 20.84
N LEU A 204 -7.73 -0.98 22.17
CA LEU A 204 -7.56 0.33 22.82
C LEU A 204 -6.09 0.70 23.06
N TRP A 205 -5.16 -0.25 22.90
CA TRP A 205 -3.73 -0.02 23.06
C TRP A 205 -3.23 1.15 22.21
N ARG A 206 -3.77 1.34 20.99
CA ARG A 206 -3.48 2.49 20.13
C ARG A 206 -3.80 3.85 20.74
N LYS A 207 -4.67 3.89 21.75
CA LYS A 207 -5.02 5.08 22.53
C LYS A 207 -4.24 5.16 23.85
N GLY A 208 -3.25 4.29 24.02
CA GLY A 208 -2.50 4.18 25.27
C GLY A 208 -3.35 3.63 26.42
N ILE A 209 -4.35 2.80 26.12
CA ILE A 209 -5.20 2.16 27.14
C ILE A 209 -4.96 0.65 27.07
N LEU A 210 -4.43 0.11 28.13
CA LEU A 210 -4.30 -1.33 28.35
C LEU A 210 -5.61 -1.87 28.93
N TYR A 211 -6.17 -2.86 28.27
CA TYR A 211 -7.36 -3.54 28.73
C TYR A 211 -7.02 -4.99 29.08
N PHE A 212 -7.40 -5.40 30.28
CA PHE A 212 -7.25 -6.77 30.76
C PHE A 212 -8.64 -7.35 31.06
N ASN A 213 -8.83 -8.61 30.74
CA ASN A 213 -9.99 -9.42 31.09
C ASN A 213 -9.55 -10.88 31.08
N GLU A 214 -8.62 -11.22 31.98
CA GLU A 214 -7.87 -12.48 31.94
C GLU A 214 -7.26 -12.81 33.32
N PRO A 215 -6.74 -14.02 33.51
CA PRO A 215 -6.00 -14.39 34.71
C PRO A 215 -4.80 -13.47 34.96
N LEU A 216 -4.50 -13.19 36.22
CA LEU A 216 -3.44 -12.25 36.62
C LEU A 216 -2.07 -12.59 36.01
N LEU A 217 -1.73 -13.88 35.89
CA LEU A 217 -0.45 -14.27 35.26
C LEU A 217 -0.39 -13.90 33.80
N GLU A 218 -1.50 -13.95 33.05
CA GLU A 218 -1.57 -13.51 31.66
C GLU A 218 -1.50 -11.98 31.57
N VAL A 219 -2.00 -11.25 32.60
CA VAL A 219 -1.81 -9.80 32.72
C VAL A 219 -0.33 -9.47 32.89
N PHE A 220 0.40 -10.22 33.74
CA PHE A 220 1.84 -10.01 33.89
C PHE A 220 2.61 -10.32 32.59
N ASP A 221 2.26 -11.41 31.88
CA ASP A 221 2.87 -11.71 30.57
C ASP A 221 2.69 -10.52 29.59
N LYS A 222 1.50 -9.91 29.52
CA LYS A 222 1.24 -8.73 28.67
C LYS A 222 1.97 -7.48 29.15
N LEU A 223 2.04 -7.25 30.46
CA LEU A 223 2.79 -6.11 31.00
C LEU A 223 4.28 -6.27 30.76
N GLN A 224 4.80 -7.49 30.79
CA GLN A 224 6.18 -7.81 30.45
C GLN A 224 6.53 -7.40 29.01
N GLU A 225 5.70 -7.78 28.06
CA GLU A 225 5.86 -7.40 26.66
C GLU A 225 5.69 -5.88 26.45
N TYR A 226 4.71 -5.29 27.17
CA TYR A 226 4.38 -3.87 26.99
C TYR A 226 5.44 -2.92 27.55
N TYR A 227 6.05 -3.27 28.71
CA TYR A 227 7.01 -2.41 29.41
C TYR A 227 8.47 -2.88 29.28
N ASP A 228 8.75 -3.95 28.54
CA ASP A 228 10.10 -4.53 28.41
C ASP A 228 10.73 -4.83 29.78
N ILE A 229 10.01 -5.56 30.62
CA ILE A 229 10.38 -5.93 31.99
C ILE A 229 10.11 -7.40 32.24
N GLU A 230 10.91 -8.06 33.10
CA GLU A 230 10.72 -9.46 33.47
C GLU A 230 9.92 -9.59 34.76
N PHE A 231 8.86 -10.40 34.76
CA PHE A 231 8.15 -10.80 35.98
C PHE A 231 8.62 -12.16 36.50
N GLN A 232 9.15 -12.17 37.70
CA GLN A 232 9.52 -13.42 38.41
C GLN A 232 8.46 -13.77 39.42
N ILE A 233 7.66 -14.79 39.15
CA ILE A 233 6.58 -15.22 40.01
C ILE A 233 7.12 -16.21 41.07
N ARG A 234 7.14 -15.80 42.33
CA ARG A 234 7.50 -16.65 43.50
C ARG A 234 6.29 -17.06 44.30
N ASN A 235 5.16 -16.38 44.13
CA ASN A 235 3.91 -16.69 44.81
C ASN A 235 3.26 -17.93 44.18
N SER A 236 3.33 -19.06 44.90
CA SER A 236 2.77 -20.33 44.44
C SER A 236 1.24 -20.38 44.44
N SER A 237 0.56 -19.42 45.07
CA SER A 237 -0.90 -19.35 45.06
C SER A 237 -1.45 -18.81 43.71
N LEU A 238 -0.64 -18.10 42.97
CA LEU A 238 -1.01 -17.58 41.65
C LEU A 238 -0.94 -18.69 40.61
N THR A 239 -2.05 -18.94 39.95
CA THR A 239 -2.16 -19.93 38.88
C THR A 239 -2.68 -19.33 37.60
N ARG A 240 -2.51 -20.00 36.45
CA ARG A 240 -3.05 -19.54 35.15
C ARG A 240 -4.59 -19.54 35.10
N LYS A 241 -5.28 -19.86 36.15
CA LYS A 241 -6.76 -19.87 36.23
C LYS A 241 -7.32 -18.81 37.18
N SER A 242 -6.51 -18.32 38.15
CA SER A 242 -6.98 -17.45 39.21
C SER A 242 -5.81 -16.69 39.86
N PRO A 243 -5.99 -15.49 40.37
CA PRO A 243 -7.19 -14.63 40.28
C PRO A 243 -7.40 -14.09 38.86
N TYR A 244 -8.63 -13.64 38.54
CA TYR A 244 -9.03 -13.11 37.28
C TYR A 244 -9.14 -11.58 37.37
N CYS A 245 -8.48 -10.85 36.45
CA CYS A 245 -8.42 -9.41 36.46
C CYS A 245 -9.21 -8.81 35.28
N THR A 246 -10.08 -7.86 35.60
CA THR A 246 -10.78 -7.05 34.59
C THR A 246 -10.55 -5.59 34.86
N GLY A 247 -9.99 -4.87 33.90
CA GLY A 247 -9.73 -3.45 34.11
C GLY A 247 -9.21 -2.73 32.86
N LYS A 248 -9.21 -1.39 32.94
CA LYS A 248 -8.61 -0.49 31.94
C LYS A 248 -7.59 0.42 32.63
N PHE A 249 -6.38 0.42 32.13
CA PHE A 249 -5.29 1.21 32.66
C PHE A 249 -4.76 2.14 31.57
N ARG A 250 -4.42 3.38 31.93
CA ARG A 250 -3.71 4.26 31.00
C ARG A 250 -2.22 3.95 31.08
N ALA A 251 -1.62 3.59 29.97
CA ALA A 251 -0.20 3.27 29.90
C ALA A 251 0.69 4.41 30.45
N LYS A 252 0.28 5.67 30.24
CA LYS A 252 0.97 6.86 30.75
C LYS A 252 1.04 6.97 32.29
N ASP A 253 0.18 6.26 33.00
CA ASP A 253 0.19 6.27 34.48
C ASP A 253 1.36 5.42 35.03
N GLY A 254 2.02 4.64 34.14
CA GLY A 254 3.22 3.88 34.45
C GLY A 254 2.95 2.51 35.04
N LEU A 255 3.96 1.63 34.89
CA LEU A 255 3.88 0.23 35.33
C LEU A 255 3.66 0.07 36.83
N GLU A 256 4.38 0.87 37.64
CA GLU A 256 4.28 0.79 39.08
C GLU A 256 2.86 1.12 39.59
N HIS A 257 2.20 2.10 38.98
CA HIS A 257 0.81 2.41 39.28
C HIS A 257 -0.11 1.24 38.98
N ILE A 258 0.10 0.58 37.81
CA ILE A 258 -0.72 -0.57 37.40
C ILE A 258 -0.52 -1.74 38.39
N ILE A 259 0.73 -2.06 38.74
CA ILE A 259 1.04 -3.15 39.67
C ILE A 259 0.44 -2.88 41.05
N ARG A 260 0.53 -1.64 41.56
CA ARG A 260 -0.07 -1.27 42.86
C ARG A 260 -1.59 -1.49 42.86
N VAL A 261 -2.28 -1.09 41.78
CA VAL A 261 -3.74 -1.33 41.66
C VAL A 261 -4.04 -2.84 41.61
N LEU A 262 -3.23 -3.58 40.86
CA LEU A 262 -3.37 -5.06 40.79
C LEU A 262 -3.10 -5.70 42.14
N GLN A 263 -2.12 -5.23 42.90
CA GLN A 263 -1.82 -5.68 44.27
C GLN A 263 -3.02 -5.50 45.21
N GLU A 264 -3.60 -4.30 45.23
CA GLU A 264 -4.75 -3.98 46.09
C GLU A 264 -5.95 -4.90 45.83
N THR A 265 -6.13 -5.35 44.59
CA THR A 265 -7.26 -6.20 44.21
C THR A 265 -6.99 -7.70 44.30
N ASN A 266 -5.71 -8.12 44.28
CA ASN A 266 -5.36 -9.56 44.20
C ASN A 266 -4.47 -10.05 45.34
N HIS A 267 -4.14 -9.18 46.31
CA HIS A 267 -3.47 -9.53 47.55
C HIS A 267 -2.14 -10.30 47.38
N PHE A 268 -1.22 -9.74 46.61
CA PHE A 268 0.16 -10.20 46.49
C PHE A 268 1.12 -9.09 46.89
N ASP A 269 2.33 -9.43 47.28
CA ASP A 269 3.41 -8.48 47.51
C ASP A 269 4.37 -8.48 46.30
N TYR A 270 5.09 -7.37 46.09
CA TYR A 270 6.04 -7.28 45.03
C TYR A 270 7.30 -6.48 45.39
N GLN A 271 8.38 -6.75 44.70
CA GLN A 271 9.63 -5.99 44.77
C GLN A 271 10.06 -5.62 43.36
N ILE A 272 10.49 -4.36 43.16
CA ILE A 272 10.99 -3.88 41.87
C ILE A 272 12.50 -3.77 41.96
N ASP A 273 13.19 -4.43 41.03
CA ASP A 273 14.61 -4.24 40.77
C ASP A 273 14.78 -3.46 39.48
N TYR A 274 15.04 -2.18 39.61
CA TYR A 274 15.21 -1.28 38.46
C TYR A 274 16.49 -1.52 37.66
N GLU A 275 17.56 -2.05 38.32
CA GLU A 275 18.84 -2.28 37.65
C GLU A 275 18.73 -3.48 36.69
N SER A 276 18.10 -4.56 37.13
CA SER A 276 17.91 -5.76 36.32
C SER A 276 16.61 -5.75 35.50
N LYS A 277 15.80 -4.70 35.55
CA LYS A 277 14.47 -4.62 34.95
C LYS A 277 13.58 -5.79 35.35
N LYS A 278 13.53 -6.12 36.63
CA LYS A 278 12.75 -7.26 37.14
C LYS A 278 11.75 -6.84 38.20
N ILE A 279 10.61 -7.53 38.19
CA ILE A 279 9.60 -7.42 39.23
C ILE A 279 9.38 -8.82 39.82
N ILE A 280 9.59 -8.94 41.10
CA ILE A 280 9.41 -10.19 41.85
C ILE A 280 8.05 -10.15 42.53
N ILE A 281 7.18 -11.08 42.20
CA ILE A 281 5.87 -11.27 42.82
C ILE A 281 5.98 -12.31 43.94
N LEU A 282 5.63 -11.93 45.17
CA LEU A 282 5.82 -12.70 46.40
C LEU A 282 4.50 -13.30 46.89
#